data_3eb136ca3f916f94823c774316abcf0c
#
_entry.id   3eb136ca3f916f94823c774316abcf0c
#
_cell.length_a   1.000
_cell.length_b   1.000
_cell.length_c   1.000
_cell.angle_alpha   90.00
_cell.angle_beta   90.00
_cell.angle_gamma   90.00
#
_symmetry.space_group_name_H-M   'P 1'
#
loop_
_entity.id
_entity.type
_entity.pdbx_description
1 polymer ?
#
loop_
_entity_poly.entity_id
_entity_poly.type
_entity_poly.pdbx_seq_one_letter_code
_entity_poly.pdbx_strand_id
1 'polypeptide(L)'
;MMPFKDPNGYYMRNGKLNQLTDGGRAKTHNDNIYLQGQLVIHPLKGWNIYAEAGMRVINQNKQTNLNPIYEHDVNGNPLALAFSGSYSPGSSFARSAYHNSNFYTTSVYTDYTLQIKDHYFKALVGMNTEEYVYRELAAQRPDVISSLIPEISAATGEDKINSSK
;
A
#
# COMPACT_ATOMS: atom_id res chain seq x y z
N MET A 1 -10.78 -32.35 -23.46
CA MET A 1 -10.13 -31.19 -22.83
C MET A 1 -9.63 -30.34 -23.97
N MET A 2 -10.10 -29.10 -24.12
CA MET A 2 -9.60 -28.21 -25.18
C MET A 2 -8.16 -27.79 -24.85
N PRO A 3 -7.25 -27.81 -25.82
CA PRO A 3 -5.90 -27.30 -25.61
C PRO A 3 -5.93 -25.82 -25.27
N PHE A 4 -5.04 -25.37 -24.38
CA PHE A 4 -4.95 -23.94 -23.99
C PHE A 4 -4.43 -23.04 -25.12
N LYS A 5 -3.68 -23.63 -26.05
CA LYS A 5 -3.12 -22.95 -27.22
C LYS A 5 -3.43 -23.76 -28.47
N ASP A 6 -3.58 -23.06 -29.58
CA ASP A 6 -3.68 -23.64 -30.90
C ASP A 6 -2.30 -24.11 -31.43
N PRO A 7 -2.21 -24.81 -32.55
CA PRO A 7 -0.92 -25.22 -33.14
C PRO A 7 0.04 -24.08 -33.46
N ASN A 8 -0.48 -22.84 -33.63
CA ASN A 8 0.31 -21.65 -33.86
C ASN A 8 0.78 -20.94 -32.57
N GLY A 9 0.40 -21.48 -31.41
CA GLY A 9 0.80 -20.94 -30.09
C GLY A 9 -0.10 -19.86 -29.54
N TYR A 10 -1.24 -19.56 -30.17
CA TYR A 10 -2.20 -18.55 -29.71
C TYR A 10 -3.12 -19.13 -28.64
N TYR A 11 -3.48 -18.33 -27.64
CA TYR A 11 -4.45 -18.72 -26.61
C TYR A 11 -5.85 -18.86 -27.19
N MET A 12 -6.44 -20.04 -27.00
CA MET A 12 -7.80 -20.32 -27.43
C MET A 12 -8.84 -19.79 -26.46
N ARG A 13 -10.07 -19.60 -26.95
CA ARG A 13 -11.22 -19.13 -26.19
C ARG A 13 -11.47 -20.00 -24.94
N ASN A 14 -11.84 -19.34 -23.81
CA ASN A 14 -12.16 -19.94 -22.52
C ASN A 14 -10.96 -20.41 -21.66
N GLY A 15 -9.73 -20.08 -22.02
CA GLY A 15 -8.58 -20.21 -21.15
C GLY A 15 -8.41 -18.95 -20.29
N LYS A 16 -8.15 -19.10 -18.97
CA LYS A 16 -7.74 -17.95 -18.14
C LYS A 16 -6.22 -17.80 -18.05
N LEU A 17 -5.50 -18.63 -18.77
CA LEU A 17 -4.03 -18.63 -18.71
C LEU A 17 -3.44 -17.34 -19.30
N ASN A 18 -4.01 -16.83 -20.37
CA ASN A 18 -3.65 -15.53 -20.95
C ASN A 18 -3.81 -14.37 -19.97
N GLN A 19 -4.83 -14.41 -19.10
CA GLN A 19 -5.03 -13.40 -18.06
C GLN A 19 -3.90 -13.42 -17.03
N LEU A 20 -3.40 -14.59 -16.69
CA LEU A 20 -2.32 -14.76 -15.74
C LEU A 20 -0.95 -14.40 -16.31
N THR A 21 -0.72 -14.68 -17.60
CA THR A 21 0.57 -14.43 -18.24
C THR A 21 0.70 -13.01 -18.77
N ASP A 22 -0.36 -12.50 -19.43
CA ASP A 22 -0.30 -11.29 -20.24
C ASP A 22 -1.09 -10.12 -19.65
N GLY A 23 -1.97 -10.39 -18.67
CA GLY A 23 -2.95 -9.44 -18.15
C GLY A 23 -2.41 -8.26 -17.35
N GLY A 24 -1.14 -8.24 -17.07
CA GLY A 24 -0.49 -7.17 -16.29
C GLY A 24 -0.02 -7.61 -14.91
N ARG A 25 0.44 -6.67 -14.12
CA ARG A 25 1.01 -6.94 -12.81
C ARG A 25 0.66 -5.85 -11.81
N ALA A 26 0.56 -6.24 -10.54
CA ALA A 26 0.55 -5.34 -9.41
C ALA A 26 1.77 -5.61 -8.53
N LYS A 27 2.58 -4.59 -8.31
CA LYS A 27 3.74 -4.63 -7.42
C LYS A 27 3.53 -3.64 -6.30
N THR A 28 3.68 -4.10 -5.07
CA THR A 28 3.60 -3.26 -3.88
C THR A 28 4.91 -3.33 -3.12
N HIS A 29 5.46 -2.18 -2.79
CA HIS A 29 6.62 -2.03 -1.93
C HIS A 29 6.20 -1.28 -0.68
N ASN A 30 6.51 -1.83 0.50
CA ASN A 30 6.17 -1.25 1.80
C ASN A 30 7.43 -1.04 2.61
N ASP A 31 7.68 0.19 3.02
CA ASP A 31 8.69 0.54 4.00
C ASP A 31 7.99 0.89 5.32
N ASN A 32 8.45 0.30 6.40
CA ASN A 32 7.90 0.53 7.73
C ASN A 32 9.06 0.82 8.69
N ILE A 33 9.11 2.04 9.18
CA ILE A 33 10.11 2.52 10.13
C ILE A 33 9.41 2.75 11.46
N TYR A 34 9.94 2.15 12.51
CA TYR A 34 9.47 2.36 13.88
C TYR A 34 10.64 2.81 14.75
N LEU A 35 10.46 3.93 15.42
CA LEU A 35 11.41 4.48 16.38
C LEU A 35 10.69 4.76 17.69
N GLN A 36 11.29 4.40 18.81
CA GLN A 36 10.78 4.70 20.14
C GLN A 36 11.93 5.05 21.06
N GLY A 37 11.74 6.07 21.88
CA GLY A 37 12.67 6.49 22.91
C GLY A 37 11.93 6.68 24.23
N GLN A 38 12.61 6.35 25.32
CA GLN A 38 12.11 6.57 26.69
C GLN A 38 13.21 7.25 27.52
N LEU A 39 12.83 8.25 28.28
CA LEU A 39 13.64 8.90 29.28
C LEU A 39 13.00 8.66 30.66
N VAL A 40 13.79 8.18 31.61
CA VAL A 40 13.36 7.98 33.00
C VAL A 40 14.23 8.82 33.90
N ILE A 41 13.60 9.62 34.75
CA ILE A 41 14.31 10.49 35.75
C ILE A 41 13.80 10.13 37.12
N HIS A 42 14.73 10.01 38.09
CA HIS A 42 14.45 9.76 39.48
C HIS A 42 14.88 10.97 40.33
N PRO A 43 14.05 12.02 40.47
CA PRO A 43 14.45 13.24 41.18
C PRO A 43 14.66 13.02 42.66
N LEU A 44 13.83 12.19 43.28
CA LEU A 44 13.85 11.84 44.69
C LEU A 44 13.50 10.36 44.89
N LYS A 45 13.79 9.85 46.09
CA LYS A 45 13.40 8.49 46.48
C LYS A 45 11.88 8.33 46.40
N GLY A 46 11.44 7.36 45.63
CA GLY A 46 10.00 7.08 45.40
C GLY A 46 9.34 7.94 44.34
N TRP A 47 10.03 8.88 43.68
CA TRP A 47 9.50 9.71 42.62
C TRP A 47 10.15 9.38 41.30
N ASN A 48 9.33 8.97 40.32
CA ASN A 48 9.76 8.64 38.98
C ASN A 48 9.01 9.54 37.96
N ILE A 49 9.75 10.04 36.98
CA ILE A 49 9.22 10.80 35.87
C ILE A 49 9.59 10.04 34.57
N TYR A 50 8.63 9.80 33.73
CA TYR A 50 8.79 9.12 32.44
C TYR A 50 8.39 10.04 31.31
N ALA A 51 9.22 10.10 30.29
CA ALA A 51 8.89 10.74 29.02
C ALA A 51 9.16 9.73 27.90
N GLU A 52 8.16 9.45 27.10
CA GLU A 52 8.22 8.51 26.00
C GLU A 52 7.83 9.22 24.71
N ALA A 53 8.54 8.93 23.64
CA ALA A 53 8.20 9.39 22.31
C ALA A 53 8.35 8.24 21.32
N GLY A 54 7.36 8.07 20.46
CA GLY A 54 7.34 7.05 19.43
C GLY A 54 6.95 7.64 18.09
N MET A 55 7.54 7.08 17.03
CA MET A 55 7.20 7.42 15.64
C MET A 55 7.12 6.15 14.81
N ARG A 56 6.06 6.03 14.03
CA ARG A 56 5.91 4.99 13.02
C ARG A 56 5.62 5.65 11.67
N VAL A 57 6.45 5.36 10.69
CA VAL A 57 6.30 5.84 9.31
C VAL A 57 6.10 4.63 8.41
N ILE A 58 5.02 4.63 7.65
CA ILE A 58 4.71 3.62 6.64
C ILE A 58 4.66 4.31 5.28
N ASN A 59 5.54 3.89 4.38
CA ASN A 59 5.51 4.29 2.99
C ASN A 59 5.12 3.09 2.14
N GLN A 60 4.07 3.22 1.36
CA GLN A 60 3.65 2.20 0.41
C GLN A 60 3.70 2.77 -1.00
N ASN A 61 4.43 2.11 -1.87
CA ASN A 61 4.45 2.38 -3.30
C ASN A 61 3.80 1.20 -4.03
N LYS A 62 2.68 1.45 -4.70
CA LYS A 62 1.93 0.45 -5.46
C LYS A 62 1.94 0.82 -6.94
N GLN A 63 2.55 -0.02 -7.75
CA GLN A 63 2.51 0.07 -9.20
C GLN A 63 1.59 -1.03 -9.74
N THR A 64 0.66 -0.66 -10.59
CA THR A 64 -0.27 -1.58 -11.21
C THR A 64 -0.35 -1.27 -12.69
N ASN A 65 -0.21 -2.28 -13.52
CA ASN A 65 -0.48 -2.15 -14.94
C ASN A 65 -1.49 -3.21 -15.37
N LEU A 66 -2.31 -2.83 -16.32
CA LEU A 66 -3.18 -3.72 -17.06
C LEU A 66 -2.75 -3.69 -18.52
N ASN A 67 -2.60 -4.87 -19.10
CA ASN A 67 -2.31 -5.02 -20.52
C ASN A 67 -3.58 -5.50 -21.25
N PRO A 68 -3.75 -5.17 -22.54
CA PRO A 68 -4.83 -5.75 -23.33
C PRO A 68 -4.58 -7.25 -23.48
N ILE A 69 -5.67 -8.01 -23.30
CA ILE A 69 -5.64 -9.47 -23.38
C ILE A 69 -6.45 -9.90 -24.58
N TYR A 70 -5.90 -10.81 -25.36
CA TYR A 70 -6.55 -11.35 -26.54
C TYR A 70 -6.68 -12.87 -26.44
N GLU A 71 -7.83 -13.37 -26.83
CA GLU A 71 -8.06 -14.75 -27.21
C GLU A 71 -8.18 -14.84 -28.73
N HIS A 72 -8.09 -16.02 -29.27
CA HIS A 72 -8.24 -16.21 -30.71
C HIS A 72 -9.39 -17.17 -30.96
N ASP A 73 -10.13 -16.90 -32.04
CA ASP A 73 -11.15 -17.82 -32.54
C ASP A 73 -10.49 -19.00 -33.29
N VAL A 74 -11.33 -19.93 -33.78
CA VAL A 74 -10.86 -21.11 -34.54
C VAL A 74 -10.18 -20.75 -35.86
N ASN A 75 -10.37 -19.53 -36.35
CA ASN A 75 -9.77 -19.00 -37.58
C ASN A 75 -8.51 -18.18 -37.31
N GLY A 76 -8.11 -18.04 -36.01
CA GLY A 76 -6.95 -17.25 -35.59
C GLY A 76 -7.21 -15.75 -35.49
N ASN A 77 -8.47 -15.28 -35.52
CA ASN A 77 -8.78 -13.86 -35.37
C ASN A 77 -8.69 -13.46 -33.89
N PRO A 78 -8.04 -12.34 -33.55
CA PRO A 78 -7.95 -11.87 -32.19
C PRO A 78 -9.28 -11.34 -31.66
N LEU A 79 -9.66 -11.78 -30.48
CA LEU A 79 -10.83 -11.31 -29.73
C LEU A 79 -10.34 -10.66 -28.46
N ALA A 80 -10.53 -9.35 -28.32
CA ALA A 80 -10.17 -8.62 -27.13
C ALA A 80 -11.08 -9.00 -25.96
N LEU A 81 -10.48 -9.28 -24.80
CA LEU A 81 -11.21 -9.62 -23.59
C LEU A 81 -11.35 -8.43 -22.66
N ALA A 82 -12.49 -8.37 -21.97
CA ALA A 82 -12.67 -7.49 -20.82
C ALA A 82 -11.99 -8.10 -19.61
N PHE A 83 -11.18 -7.30 -18.91
CA PHE A 83 -10.58 -7.70 -17.65
C PHE A 83 -11.56 -7.45 -16.50
N SER A 84 -12.01 -8.53 -15.86
CA SER A 84 -12.77 -8.50 -14.59
C SER A 84 -13.90 -7.44 -14.51
N GLY A 85 -14.78 -7.38 -15.49
CA GLY A 85 -16.05 -6.65 -15.40
C GLY A 85 -16.01 -5.12 -15.37
N SER A 86 -14.86 -4.50 -15.10
CA SER A 86 -14.75 -3.05 -14.91
C SER A 86 -14.06 -2.30 -16.06
N TYR A 87 -13.41 -3.02 -16.97
CA TYR A 87 -12.66 -2.43 -18.07
C TYR A 87 -13.17 -2.94 -19.42
N SER A 88 -13.21 -2.06 -20.41
CA SER A 88 -13.59 -2.43 -21.77
C SER A 88 -12.60 -3.42 -22.38
N PRO A 89 -13.04 -4.31 -23.28
CA PRO A 89 -12.13 -5.18 -24.02
C PRO A 89 -11.01 -4.39 -24.69
N GLY A 90 -9.78 -4.88 -24.58
CA GLY A 90 -8.60 -4.23 -25.16
C GLY A 90 -8.04 -3.04 -24.37
N SER A 91 -8.65 -2.69 -23.24
CA SER A 91 -8.15 -1.60 -22.40
C SER A 91 -6.79 -1.93 -21.79
N SER A 92 -5.98 -0.90 -21.67
CA SER A 92 -4.71 -0.92 -20.93
C SER A 92 -4.57 0.31 -20.03
N PHE A 93 -3.81 0.20 -18.98
CA PHE A 93 -3.43 1.36 -18.15
C PHE A 93 -2.14 1.08 -17.35
N ALA A 94 -1.47 2.15 -16.98
CA ALA A 94 -0.46 2.17 -15.95
C ALA A 94 -0.93 3.05 -14.79
N ARG A 95 -0.80 2.57 -13.56
CA ARG A 95 -1.16 3.28 -12.34
C ARG A 95 -0.03 3.21 -11.34
N SER A 96 0.29 4.35 -10.74
CA SER A 96 1.16 4.46 -9.58
C SER A 96 0.40 5.11 -8.44
N ALA A 97 0.44 4.50 -7.25
CA ALA A 97 -0.16 5.04 -6.05
C ALA A 97 0.88 5.06 -4.94
N TYR A 98 1.01 6.19 -4.29
CA TYR A 98 1.87 6.41 -3.15
C TYR A 98 1.01 6.73 -1.93
N HIS A 99 1.18 5.94 -0.87
CA HIS A 99 0.56 6.16 0.42
C HIS A 99 1.64 6.40 1.47
N ASN A 100 1.46 7.43 2.27
CA ASN A 100 2.31 7.74 3.40
C ASN A 100 1.45 7.86 4.65
N SER A 101 1.78 7.11 5.68
CA SER A 101 1.12 7.16 6.99
C SER A 101 2.16 7.41 8.06
N ASN A 102 1.98 8.49 8.83
CA ASN A 102 2.83 8.83 9.95
C ASN A 102 2.00 8.78 11.23
N PHE A 103 2.48 8.05 12.20
CA PHE A 103 1.90 7.97 13.53
C PHE A 103 2.93 8.40 14.55
N TYR A 104 2.57 9.37 15.37
CA TYR A 104 3.41 9.91 16.44
C TYR A 104 2.72 9.71 17.77
N THR A 105 3.47 9.30 18.77
CA THR A 105 2.99 9.18 20.15
C THR A 105 3.94 9.92 21.08
N THR A 106 3.39 10.62 22.04
CA THR A 106 4.17 11.23 23.12
C THR A 106 3.44 11.03 24.43
N SER A 107 4.12 10.44 25.41
CA SER A 107 3.58 10.20 26.74
C SER A 107 4.50 10.82 27.77
N VAL A 108 3.94 11.53 28.72
CA VAL A 108 4.64 12.03 29.90
C VAL A 108 3.81 11.63 31.10
N TYR A 109 4.42 10.90 32.00
CA TYR A 109 3.77 10.51 33.24
C TYR A 109 4.75 10.48 34.41
N THR A 110 4.21 10.61 35.59
CA THR A 110 4.98 10.59 36.81
C THR A 110 4.29 9.75 37.86
N ASP A 111 5.03 9.01 38.63
CA ASP A 111 4.54 8.33 39.81
C ASP A 111 5.32 8.73 41.04
N TYR A 112 4.63 8.81 42.15
CA TYR A 112 5.20 9.01 43.47
C TYR A 112 4.73 7.93 44.44
N THR A 113 5.66 7.28 45.08
CA THR A 113 5.43 6.21 46.04
C THR A 113 5.88 6.67 47.43
N LEU A 114 4.98 6.61 48.40
CA LEU A 114 5.22 6.97 49.79
C LEU A 114 4.83 5.80 50.67
N GLN A 115 5.76 5.40 51.54
CA GLN A 115 5.52 4.42 52.60
C GLN A 115 5.58 5.11 53.96
N ILE A 116 4.46 5.01 54.70
CA ILE A 116 4.37 5.52 56.09
C ILE A 116 4.04 4.32 56.99
N LYS A 117 5.00 3.85 57.77
CA LYS A 117 4.89 2.63 58.57
C LYS A 117 4.45 1.44 57.73
N ASP A 118 3.27 0.86 58.02
CA ASP A 118 2.71 -0.30 57.33
C ASP A 118 1.82 0.09 56.13
N HIS A 119 1.65 1.39 55.84
CA HIS A 119 0.82 1.90 54.78
C HIS A 119 1.65 2.30 53.57
N TYR A 120 1.20 1.85 52.40
CA TYR A 120 1.80 2.13 51.10
C TYR A 120 0.86 2.95 50.23
N PHE A 121 1.31 4.10 49.76
CA PHE A 121 0.55 5.00 48.91
C PHE A 121 1.30 5.16 47.57
N LYS A 122 0.60 5.03 46.47
CA LYS A 122 1.11 5.33 45.11
C LYS A 122 0.15 6.25 44.38
N ALA A 123 0.64 7.38 43.92
CA ALA A 123 -0.08 8.28 43.01
C ALA A 123 0.58 8.27 41.65
N LEU A 124 -0.20 8.28 40.57
CA LEU A 124 0.27 8.35 39.20
C LEU A 124 -0.57 9.38 38.44
N VAL A 125 0.11 10.26 37.72
CA VAL A 125 -0.49 11.26 36.82
C VAL A 125 0.27 11.26 35.51
N GLY A 126 -0.44 11.39 34.42
CA GLY A 126 0.20 11.43 33.10
C GLY A 126 -0.73 11.95 32.00
N MET A 127 -0.12 12.24 30.89
CA MET A 127 -0.83 12.57 29.66
C MET A 127 -0.20 11.83 28.47
N ASN A 128 -1.04 11.52 27.50
CA ASN A 128 -0.65 10.93 26.23
C ASN A 128 -1.22 11.76 25.09
N THR A 129 -0.42 11.92 24.04
CA THR A 129 -0.85 12.56 22.80
C THR A 129 -0.52 11.64 21.64
N GLU A 130 -1.47 11.50 20.74
CA GLU A 130 -1.33 10.73 19.51
C GLU A 130 -1.69 11.58 18.31
N GLU A 131 -0.88 11.51 17.27
CA GLU A 131 -1.13 12.18 15.99
C GLU A 131 -1.01 11.16 14.87
N TYR A 132 -1.99 11.15 13.98
CA TYR A 132 -2.00 10.33 12.77
C TYR A 132 -2.16 11.22 11.55
N VAL A 133 -1.20 11.14 10.65
CA VAL A 133 -1.23 11.86 9.37
C VAL A 133 -1.20 10.86 8.23
N TYR A 134 -2.20 10.93 7.36
CA TYR A 134 -2.30 10.09 6.17
C TYR A 134 -2.27 10.96 4.93
N ARG A 135 -1.53 10.52 3.91
CA ARG A 135 -1.48 11.17 2.60
C ARG A 135 -1.48 10.11 1.51
N GLU A 136 -2.27 10.35 0.49
CA GLU A 136 -2.32 9.50 -0.70
C GLU A 136 -2.20 10.35 -1.95
N LEU A 137 -1.41 9.86 -2.91
CA LEU A 137 -1.35 10.36 -4.26
C LEU A 137 -1.40 9.17 -5.22
N ALA A 138 -2.37 9.17 -6.12
CA ALA A 138 -2.47 8.16 -7.16
C ALA A 138 -2.61 8.83 -8.53
N ALA A 139 -1.85 8.34 -9.48
CA ALA A 139 -1.93 8.74 -10.88
C ALA A 139 -2.17 7.49 -11.74
N GLN A 140 -3.01 7.62 -12.74
CA GLN A 140 -3.31 6.58 -13.71
C GLN A 140 -3.40 7.20 -15.10
N ARG A 141 -2.81 6.52 -16.08
CA ARG A 141 -2.94 6.87 -17.49
C ARG A 141 -3.30 5.63 -18.29
N PRO A 142 -4.39 5.67 -19.07
CA PRO A 142 -4.75 4.60 -19.99
C PRO A 142 -3.86 4.60 -21.23
N ASP A 143 -4.08 3.61 -22.09
CA ASP A 143 -3.47 3.46 -23.41
C ASP A 143 -1.94 3.33 -23.33
N VAL A 144 -1.49 2.27 -22.64
CA VAL A 144 -0.08 1.91 -22.56
C VAL A 144 0.42 1.45 -23.90
N ILE A 145 1.47 2.11 -24.43
CA ILE A 145 2.05 1.84 -25.76
C ILE A 145 2.67 0.43 -25.84
N SER A 146 3.30 -0.01 -24.75
CA SER A 146 4.01 -1.30 -24.70
C SER A 146 3.82 -2.00 -23.38
N SER A 147 3.46 -3.28 -23.43
CA SER A 147 3.38 -4.15 -22.25
C SER A 147 4.76 -4.38 -21.59
N LEU A 148 5.83 -4.13 -22.31
CA LEU A 148 7.21 -4.27 -21.80
C LEU A 148 7.64 -3.07 -20.94
N ILE A 149 7.03 -1.89 -21.17
CA ILE A 149 7.31 -0.65 -20.43
C ILE A 149 5.99 -0.07 -19.95
N PRO A 150 5.36 -0.70 -18.94
CA PRO A 150 4.05 -0.27 -18.44
C PRO A 150 4.19 0.89 -17.46
N GLU A 151 4.74 2.00 -17.92
CA GLU A 151 4.91 3.21 -17.12
C GLU A 151 3.91 4.29 -17.52
N ILE A 152 3.54 5.15 -16.55
CA ILE A 152 2.63 6.28 -16.80
C ILE A 152 3.19 7.23 -17.85
N SER A 153 4.50 7.44 -17.87
CA SER A 153 5.20 8.27 -18.85
C SER A 153 5.11 7.74 -20.28
N ALA A 154 4.95 6.43 -20.44
CA ALA A 154 4.86 5.75 -21.73
C ALA A 154 3.41 5.53 -22.19
N ALA A 155 2.41 5.96 -21.43
CA ALA A 155 0.98 5.88 -21.80
C ALA A 155 0.52 7.18 -22.46
N THR A 156 -0.48 7.10 -23.35
CA THR A 156 -0.91 8.21 -24.21
C THR A 156 -2.28 8.79 -23.87
N GLY A 157 -3.08 8.08 -23.06
CA GLY A 157 -4.41 8.54 -22.66
C GLY A 157 -4.39 9.72 -21.67
N GLU A 158 -5.56 10.24 -21.32
CA GLU A 158 -5.71 11.34 -20.38
C GLU A 158 -5.35 10.92 -18.94
N ASP A 159 -4.65 11.81 -18.24
CA ASP A 159 -4.25 11.60 -16.86
C ASP A 159 -5.45 11.62 -15.91
N LYS A 160 -5.49 10.66 -14.99
CA LYS A 160 -6.40 10.63 -13.84
C LYS A 160 -5.58 10.71 -12.58
N ILE A 161 -5.70 11.82 -11.85
CA ILE A 161 -4.96 12.08 -10.62
C ILE A 161 -5.94 12.17 -9.46
N ASN A 162 -5.69 11.40 -8.41
CA ASN A 162 -6.43 11.46 -7.15
C ASN A 162 -5.45 11.73 -6.01
N SER A 163 -5.84 12.62 -5.11
CA SER A 163 -5.07 12.89 -3.89
C SER A 163 -6.01 12.98 -2.69
N SER A 164 -5.57 12.50 -1.54
CA SER A 164 -6.23 12.68 -0.25
C SER A 164 -5.22 12.99 0.85
N LYS A 165 -5.70 13.70 1.87
CA LYS A 165 -4.90 14.10 3.03
C LYS A 165 -5.71 13.94 4.31
#